data_8ca3f3d38e3a16cbd59bc80a8c889004
#
_entry.id   8ca3f3d38e3a16cbd59bc80a8c889004
#
_cell.length_a   1.000
_cell.length_b   1.000
_cell.length_c   1.000
_cell.angle_alpha   90.00
_cell.angle_beta   90.00
_cell.angle_gamma   90.00
#
_symmetry.space_group_name_H-M   'P 1'
#
loop_
_entity.id
_entity.type
_entity.pdbx_description
1 polymer ?
#
loop_
_entity_poly.entity_id
_entity_poly.type
_entity_poly.pdbx_seq_one_letter_code
_entity_poly.pdbx_strand_id
1 'polypeptide(L)'
;MRGGRIGGRSRPPEHDMPLAQPQAGLEQALGQAMALARSGRFDAAEAGLQAILAQSPDQPDALQLLGMVARRRGDHTAATALFRRSLAVRPAQPHVLNNLGSSLSDLGRHAEAAAAYQEALALAPSYDDARINLALARIALGDPGAARDGLAPLVRARPDHARAWAVLGQALNALNDGKQAIDAYRAALRLRPGYAPWQHNLAVALRLVGRPEEALPLFEKCAAQAPDEAKIRYNLGHCLQDLGRIDEAAAAYRAAIRLTPTDAAMHDSLSRLLWEHRRADRHLDSYREALRRHPNDAGLLAGLANRLTLGGEPGEAAALLVPAVARGVGGADLQYRLGQALWSSGRSEEALVAFDAALDGDPGHAAALRESARSLLILDRPAEAMPRIARRLDADPSDQQALALQGIAWRLTGDARAEWLNDVALIGTLALSPADGDVAGFNRRLDEALGALHLGQRHPLEQTLRGGTQTADDLFGRDLPEVAAVRALIEDGVRRYIAALPDDAAHPFLNRKASRFAFSGSWSVRLHDGGHHTNHIHPEGWISAVYYVALPAAVAEGEQGWLKFGETGLRLGARERIVRTVRPEPGRLVLFPSYFYHGTIPFADEGHRTTIAFDVVPAD
;
A
#
# COMPACT_ATOMS: atom_id res chain seq x y z
N MET A 1 -1.72 -62.18 87.56
CA MET A 1 -1.77 -63.57 87.06
C MET A 1 -1.77 -63.57 85.57
N ARG A 2 -0.79 -64.29 85.02
CA ARG A 2 -0.76 -64.96 83.69
C ARG A 2 -1.30 -64.14 82.47
N GLY A 3 -0.62 -63.79 81.47
CA GLY A 3 0.35 -64.59 80.71
C GLY A 3 -0.22 -64.80 79.32
N GLY A 4 0.54 -64.50 78.29
CA GLY A 4 0.19 -64.83 76.87
C GLY A 4 0.98 -64.08 75.83
N ARG A 5 2.15 -64.48 75.48
CA ARG A 5 2.89 -64.24 74.23
C ARG A 5 2.07 -64.86 73.09
N ILE A 6 2.22 -64.25 71.83
CA ILE A 6 2.38 -64.86 70.52
C ILE A 6 2.15 -63.65 69.55
N GLY A 7 2.95 -63.35 68.58
CA GLY A 7 3.76 -63.94 67.61
C GLY A 7 4.08 -62.90 66.57
N GLY A 8 5.34 -62.60 66.36
CA GLY A 8 5.75 -61.66 65.33
C GLY A 8 5.51 -62.25 63.95
N ARG A 9 4.88 -61.39 63.06
CA ARG A 9 4.95 -61.58 61.62
C ARG A 9 5.83 -60.45 61.04
N SER A 10 6.98 -60.83 60.59
CA SER A 10 7.93 -60.08 59.78
C SER A 10 7.18 -59.64 58.47
N ARG A 11 7.06 -58.32 58.22
CA ARG A 11 6.80 -57.79 56.91
C ARG A 11 8.02 -58.00 56.00
N PRO A 12 7.82 -58.37 54.70
CA PRO A 12 8.95 -58.42 53.75
C PRO A 12 9.39 -56.98 53.43
N PRO A 13 10.64 -56.73 53.02
CA PRO A 13 11.15 -55.41 52.68
C PRO A 13 10.43 -54.90 51.43
N GLU A 14 9.85 -53.70 51.54
CA GLU A 14 9.43 -52.93 50.38
C GLU A 14 10.67 -52.63 49.52
N HIS A 15 10.73 -53.23 48.33
CA HIS A 15 11.65 -52.82 47.30
C HIS A 15 11.29 -51.40 46.86
N ASP A 16 12.05 -50.43 47.35
CA ASP A 16 12.18 -49.12 46.71
C ASP A 16 12.71 -49.34 45.29
N MET A 17 11.82 -49.35 44.31
CA MET A 17 12.24 -49.21 42.90
C MET A 17 12.47 -47.73 42.63
N PRO A 18 13.64 -47.34 42.11
CA PRO A 18 13.91 -45.97 41.72
C PRO A 18 13.21 -45.66 40.38
N LEU A 19 12.04 -45.04 40.45
CA LEU A 19 11.29 -44.52 39.27
C LEU A 19 11.93 -43.25 38.67
N ALA A 20 13.12 -42.83 39.06
CA ALA A 20 13.74 -41.56 38.69
C ALA A 20 14.73 -41.61 37.52
N GLN A 21 15.13 -42.77 37.01
CA GLN A 21 16.18 -42.85 35.98
C GLN A 21 15.77 -42.55 34.54
N PRO A 22 14.53 -42.85 34.03
CA PRO A 22 14.17 -42.53 32.63
C PRO A 22 13.98 -41.04 32.38
N GLN A 23 13.48 -40.27 33.34
CA GLN A 23 13.23 -38.83 33.20
C GLN A 23 14.53 -38.01 33.18
N ALA A 24 15.49 -38.34 34.03
CA ALA A 24 16.78 -37.66 34.05
C ALA A 24 17.57 -37.85 32.74
N GLY A 25 17.48 -39.02 32.10
CA GLY A 25 18.08 -39.31 30.80
C GLY A 25 17.45 -38.48 29.66
N LEU A 26 16.12 -38.32 29.67
CA LEU A 26 15.40 -37.50 28.69
C LEU A 26 15.76 -36.02 28.82
N GLU A 27 15.75 -35.48 30.04
CA GLU A 27 16.12 -34.07 30.29
C GLU A 27 17.57 -33.78 29.84
N GLN A 28 18.48 -34.69 30.11
CA GLN A 28 19.88 -34.57 29.65
C GLN A 28 19.98 -34.59 28.13
N ALA A 29 19.26 -35.46 27.43
CA ALA A 29 19.28 -35.57 25.98
C ALA A 29 18.65 -34.31 25.32
N LEU A 30 17.52 -33.79 25.86
CA LEU A 30 16.92 -32.52 25.43
C LEU A 30 17.86 -31.33 25.65
N GLY A 31 18.54 -31.28 26.81
CA GLY A 31 19.52 -30.25 27.11
C GLY A 31 20.73 -30.26 26.16
N GLN A 32 21.24 -31.45 25.81
CA GLN A 32 22.29 -31.61 24.80
C GLN A 32 21.85 -31.15 23.42
N ALA A 33 20.66 -31.55 22.97
CA ALA A 33 20.10 -31.12 21.68
C ALA A 33 19.91 -29.60 21.62
N MET A 34 19.43 -28.98 22.70
CA MET A 34 19.32 -27.53 22.80
C MET A 34 20.69 -26.83 22.74
N ALA A 35 21.70 -27.35 23.42
CA ALA A 35 23.07 -26.80 23.37
C ALA A 35 23.67 -26.89 21.97
N LEU A 36 23.47 -28.02 21.27
CA LEU A 36 23.86 -28.20 19.87
C LEU A 36 23.16 -27.21 18.93
N ALA A 37 21.86 -27.04 19.09
CA ALA A 37 21.09 -26.08 18.30
C ALA A 37 21.56 -24.63 18.53
N ARG A 38 21.87 -24.26 19.78
CA ARG A 38 22.40 -22.92 20.12
C ARG A 38 23.80 -22.68 19.53
N SER A 39 24.61 -23.70 19.41
CA SER A 39 25.97 -23.63 18.81
C SER A 39 25.94 -23.74 17.27
N GLY A 40 24.75 -23.77 16.63
CA GLY A 40 24.61 -23.90 15.18
C GLY A 40 24.82 -25.30 14.61
N ARG A 41 25.02 -26.31 15.47
CA ARG A 41 25.21 -27.74 15.07
C ARG A 41 23.84 -28.39 14.84
N PHE A 42 23.12 -27.91 13.84
CA PHE A 42 21.72 -28.30 13.60
C PHE A 42 21.55 -29.77 13.25
N ASP A 43 22.47 -30.38 12.47
CA ASP A 43 22.38 -31.81 12.09
C ASP A 43 22.50 -32.72 13.32
N ALA A 44 23.42 -32.41 14.21
CA ALA A 44 23.62 -33.19 15.44
C ALA A 44 22.44 -32.98 16.41
N ALA A 45 21.87 -31.77 16.50
CA ALA A 45 20.69 -31.49 17.30
C ALA A 45 19.48 -32.26 16.78
N GLU A 46 19.27 -32.25 15.47
CA GLU A 46 18.18 -32.95 14.80
C GLU A 46 18.27 -34.47 15.01
N ALA A 47 19.45 -35.07 14.79
CA ALA A 47 19.66 -36.51 15.00
C ALA A 47 19.35 -36.91 16.45
N GLY A 48 19.80 -36.12 17.44
CA GLY A 48 19.49 -36.36 18.84
C GLY A 48 17.99 -36.29 19.16
N LEU A 49 17.27 -35.28 18.58
CA LEU A 49 15.83 -35.12 18.79
C LEU A 49 15.01 -36.21 18.08
N GLN A 50 15.44 -36.65 16.89
CA GLN A 50 14.83 -37.77 16.19
C GLN A 50 14.99 -39.08 16.95
N ALA A 51 16.16 -39.32 17.60
CA ALA A 51 16.36 -40.49 18.46
C ALA A 51 15.40 -40.49 19.67
N ILE A 52 15.14 -39.32 20.26
CA ILE A 52 14.16 -39.19 21.34
C ILE A 52 12.74 -39.50 20.80
N LEU A 53 12.36 -38.92 19.63
CA LEU A 53 11.05 -39.11 19.02
C LEU A 53 10.84 -40.54 18.49
N ALA A 54 11.89 -41.26 18.14
CA ALA A 54 11.81 -42.69 17.80
C ALA A 54 11.37 -43.55 18.99
N GLN A 55 11.73 -43.15 20.21
CA GLN A 55 11.34 -43.84 21.46
C GLN A 55 10.00 -43.28 22.02
N SER A 56 9.77 -42.00 21.83
CA SER A 56 8.59 -41.27 22.32
C SER A 56 8.09 -40.31 21.23
N PRO A 57 7.30 -40.80 20.27
CA PRO A 57 6.89 -40.03 19.08
C PRO A 57 6.18 -38.72 19.39
N ASP A 58 5.50 -38.62 20.52
CA ASP A 58 4.72 -37.47 20.94
C ASP A 58 5.32 -36.70 22.11
N GLN A 59 6.66 -36.81 22.30
CA GLN A 59 7.34 -36.04 23.34
C GLN A 59 7.34 -34.54 22.98
N PRO A 60 6.57 -33.69 23.73
CA PRO A 60 6.27 -32.33 23.26
C PRO A 60 7.49 -31.40 23.23
N ASP A 61 8.44 -31.57 24.16
CA ASP A 61 9.64 -30.73 24.20
C ASP A 61 10.62 -31.09 23.08
N ALA A 62 10.72 -32.40 22.71
CA ALA A 62 11.50 -32.81 21.53
C ALA A 62 10.87 -32.29 20.23
N LEU A 63 9.56 -32.37 20.08
CA LEU A 63 8.84 -31.80 18.93
C LEU A 63 9.06 -30.30 18.82
N GLN A 64 8.94 -29.56 19.93
CA GLN A 64 9.20 -28.12 19.97
C GLN A 64 10.64 -27.78 19.56
N LEU A 65 11.63 -28.43 20.15
CA LEU A 65 13.05 -28.19 19.85
C LEU A 65 13.38 -28.51 18.39
N LEU A 66 12.83 -29.60 17.85
CA LEU A 66 12.98 -29.97 16.46
C LEU A 66 12.33 -28.93 15.53
N GLY A 67 11.14 -28.41 15.90
CA GLY A 67 10.48 -27.30 15.21
C GLY A 67 11.35 -26.03 15.21
N MET A 68 12.03 -25.72 16.33
CA MET A 68 12.97 -24.59 16.39
C MET A 68 14.19 -24.80 15.48
N VAL A 69 14.73 -26.04 15.39
CA VAL A 69 15.83 -26.38 14.48
C VAL A 69 15.39 -26.22 13.02
N ALA A 70 14.21 -26.77 12.64
CA ALA A 70 13.64 -26.63 11.31
C ALA A 70 13.47 -25.16 10.92
N ARG A 71 12.90 -24.33 11.82
CA ARG A 71 12.74 -22.89 11.60
C ARG A 71 14.09 -22.19 11.38
N ARG A 72 15.14 -22.54 12.17
CA ARG A 72 16.48 -21.95 12.01
C ARG A 72 17.14 -22.32 10.68
N ARG A 73 16.74 -23.42 10.06
CA ARG A 73 17.15 -23.84 8.72
C ARG A 73 16.33 -23.23 7.61
N GLY A 74 15.27 -22.47 7.94
CA GLY A 74 14.35 -21.88 6.98
C GLY A 74 13.22 -22.82 6.55
N ASP A 75 13.13 -24.05 7.10
CA ASP A 75 12.01 -24.93 6.84
C ASP A 75 10.82 -24.59 7.77
N HIS A 76 10.15 -23.49 7.44
CA HIS A 76 9.02 -22.99 8.21
C HIS A 76 7.79 -23.92 8.12
N THR A 77 7.68 -24.71 7.05
CA THR A 77 6.60 -25.70 6.88
C THR A 77 6.76 -26.86 7.85
N ALA A 78 7.93 -27.48 7.90
CA ALA A 78 8.22 -28.52 8.87
C ALA A 78 8.13 -28.01 10.31
N ALA A 79 8.64 -26.80 10.58
CA ALA A 79 8.53 -26.16 11.89
C ALA A 79 7.07 -26.02 12.34
N THR A 80 6.19 -25.53 11.48
CA THR A 80 4.75 -25.37 11.74
C THR A 80 4.10 -26.71 12.09
N ALA A 81 4.39 -27.77 11.33
CA ALA A 81 3.86 -29.11 11.60
C ALA A 81 4.30 -29.65 12.96
N LEU A 82 5.59 -29.49 13.31
CA LEU A 82 6.17 -29.94 14.57
C LEU A 82 5.60 -29.18 15.78
N PHE A 83 5.46 -27.85 15.68
CA PHE A 83 4.83 -27.06 16.75
C PHE A 83 3.36 -27.43 16.96
N ARG A 84 2.60 -27.67 15.89
CA ARG A 84 1.21 -28.14 15.99
C ARG A 84 1.13 -29.51 16.66
N ARG A 85 2.04 -30.44 16.35
CA ARG A 85 2.10 -31.73 17.04
C ARG A 85 2.43 -31.56 18.53
N SER A 86 3.40 -30.72 18.89
CA SER A 86 3.72 -30.43 20.30
C SER A 86 2.50 -29.87 21.05
N LEU A 87 1.76 -28.93 20.44
CA LEU A 87 0.54 -28.33 21.01
C LEU A 87 -0.62 -29.31 21.10
N ALA A 88 -0.74 -30.27 20.19
CA ALA A 88 -1.75 -31.33 20.26
C ALA A 88 -1.56 -32.22 21.50
N VAL A 89 -0.32 -32.44 21.94
CA VAL A 89 0.01 -33.21 23.13
C VAL A 89 -0.13 -32.36 24.41
N ARG A 90 0.38 -31.14 24.37
CA ARG A 90 0.37 -30.20 25.50
C ARG A 90 -0.10 -28.83 24.99
N PRO A 91 -1.40 -28.51 25.07
CA PRO A 91 -1.95 -27.26 24.49
C PRO A 91 -1.44 -25.99 25.16
N ALA A 92 -1.29 -25.95 26.45
CA ALA A 92 -0.95 -24.75 27.23
C ALA A 92 0.55 -24.43 27.20
N GLN A 93 1.09 -24.07 26.02
CA GLN A 93 2.51 -23.73 25.80
C GLN A 93 2.65 -22.37 25.10
N PRO A 94 2.58 -21.23 25.83
CA PRO A 94 2.62 -19.90 25.20
C PRO A 94 3.84 -19.67 24.28
N HIS A 95 5.00 -20.20 24.68
CA HIS A 95 6.24 -20.08 23.90
C HIS A 95 6.20 -20.89 22.58
N VAL A 96 5.53 -22.07 22.58
CA VAL A 96 5.36 -22.87 21.35
C VAL A 96 4.35 -22.19 20.42
N LEU A 97 3.27 -21.65 20.95
CA LEU A 97 2.30 -20.84 20.20
C LEU A 97 2.96 -19.61 19.56
N ASN A 98 3.82 -18.90 20.29
CA ASN A 98 4.58 -17.78 19.74
C ASN A 98 5.54 -18.23 18.63
N ASN A 99 6.23 -19.39 18.78
CA ASN A 99 7.10 -19.93 17.75
C ASN A 99 6.32 -20.42 16.51
N LEU A 100 5.14 -21.02 16.72
CA LEU A 100 4.21 -21.37 15.65
C LEU A 100 3.79 -20.13 14.88
N GLY A 101 3.33 -19.09 15.57
CA GLY A 101 2.96 -17.81 14.97
C GLY A 101 4.11 -17.20 14.16
N SER A 102 5.33 -17.25 14.68
CA SER A 102 6.51 -16.74 13.95
C SER A 102 6.77 -17.53 12.67
N SER A 103 6.68 -18.88 12.70
CA SER A 103 6.84 -19.70 11.49
C SER A 103 5.73 -19.48 10.47
N LEU A 104 4.48 -19.26 10.93
CA LEU A 104 3.35 -18.91 10.09
C LEU A 104 3.53 -17.54 9.44
N SER A 105 4.05 -16.54 10.18
CA SER A 105 4.39 -15.22 9.63
C SER A 105 5.48 -15.32 8.56
N ASP A 106 6.52 -16.12 8.79
CA ASP A 106 7.59 -16.35 7.82
C ASP A 106 7.06 -17.03 6.52
N LEU A 107 5.93 -17.77 6.61
CA LEU A 107 5.20 -18.36 5.47
C LEU A 107 4.16 -17.40 4.84
N GLY A 108 4.05 -16.15 5.31
CA GLY A 108 3.03 -15.20 4.84
C GLY A 108 1.61 -15.48 5.37
N ARG A 109 1.42 -16.46 6.26
CA ARG A 109 0.11 -16.87 6.82
C ARG A 109 -0.24 -16.00 8.03
N HIS A 110 -0.32 -14.68 7.84
CA HIS A 110 -0.41 -13.69 8.92
C HIS A 110 -1.67 -13.83 9.78
N ALA A 111 -2.82 -14.22 9.20
CA ALA A 111 -4.05 -14.43 9.98
C ALA A 111 -3.93 -15.57 11.00
N GLU A 112 -3.33 -16.70 10.58
CA GLU A 112 -3.10 -17.82 11.47
C GLU A 112 -2.00 -17.50 12.50
N ALA A 113 -0.99 -16.72 12.11
CA ALA A 113 0.02 -16.24 13.03
C ALA A 113 -0.60 -15.36 14.13
N ALA A 114 -1.48 -14.43 13.76
CA ALA A 114 -2.18 -13.58 14.71
C ALA A 114 -3.02 -14.39 15.70
N ALA A 115 -3.75 -15.42 15.24
CA ALA A 115 -4.50 -16.33 16.11
C ALA A 115 -3.60 -17.06 17.12
N ALA A 116 -2.45 -17.59 16.66
CA ALA A 116 -1.49 -18.27 17.54
C ALA A 116 -0.90 -17.33 18.62
N TYR A 117 -0.59 -16.07 18.23
CA TYR A 117 -0.11 -15.08 19.20
C TYR A 117 -1.21 -14.66 20.20
N GLN A 118 -2.47 -14.53 19.77
CA GLN A 118 -3.59 -14.25 20.65
C GLN A 118 -3.80 -15.37 21.67
N GLU A 119 -3.71 -16.63 21.25
CA GLU A 119 -3.80 -17.78 22.14
C GLU A 119 -2.60 -17.80 23.14
N ALA A 120 -1.39 -17.47 22.66
CA ALA A 120 -0.23 -17.33 23.55
C ALA A 120 -0.46 -16.26 24.63
N LEU A 121 -1.05 -15.13 24.26
CA LEU A 121 -1.38 -14.03 25.18
C LEU A 121 -2.57 -14.36 26.11
N ALA A 122 -3.52 -15.16 25.67
CA ALA A 122 -4.59 -15.66 26.54
C ALA A 122 -4.03 -16.53 27.69
N LEU A 123 -3.01 -17.34 27.39
CA LEU A 123 -2.33 -18.17 28.39
C LEU A 123 -1.30 -17.38 29.22
N ALA A 124 -0.65 -16.38 28.63
CA ALA A 124 0.38 -15.57 29.27
C ALA A 124 0.22 -14.09 28.87
N PRO A 125 -0.66 -13.33 29.55
CA PRO A 125 -0.94 -11.91 29.19
C PRO A 125 0.26 -10.97 29.26
N SER A 126 1.30 -11.31 30.01
CA SER A 126 2.55 -10.55 30.15
C SER A 126 3.63 -10.96 29.14
N TYR A 127 3.30 -11.77 28.14
CA TYR A 127 4.30 -12.24 27.14
C TYR A 127 4.55 -11.17 26.08
N ASP A 128 5.50 -10.28 26.35
CA ASP A 128 5.80 -9.10 25.52
C ASP A 128 6.15 -9.47 24.08
N ASP A 129 6.97 -10.53 23.86
CA ASP A 129 7.32 -10.95 22.50
C ASP A 129 6.11 -11.39 21.67
N ALA A 130 5.17 -12.12 22.26
CA ALA A 130 3.94 -12.50 21.57
C ALA A 130 3.08 -11.28 21.23
N ARG A 131 3.01 -10.27 22.11
CA ARG A 131 2.30 -9.00 21.88
C ARG A 131 2.92 -8.22 20.73
N ILE A 132 4.24 -8.12 20.69
CA ILE A 132 4.97 -7.43 19.62
C ILE A 132 4.82 -8.18 18.28
N ASN A 133 4.89 -9.50 18.30
CA ASN A 133 4.71 -10.32 17.11
C ASN A 133 3.27 -10.27 16.59
N LEU A 134 2.26 -10.22 17.48
CA LEU A 134 0.86 -9.99 17.11
C LEU A 134 0.69 -8.63 16.42
N ALA A 135 1.33 -7.58 16.93
CA ALA A 135 1.29 -6.26 16.31
C ALA A 135 1.89 -6.27 14.90
N LEU A 136 3.03 -6.96 14.68
CA LEU A 136 3.62 -7.13 13.36
C LEU A 136 2.68 -7.89 12.40
N ALA A 137 2.04 -8.97 12.87
CA ALA A 137 1.06 -9.71 12.08
C ALA A 137 -0.16 -8.86 11.70
N ARG A 138 -0.67 -8.02 12.63
CA ARG A 138 -1.76 -7.08 12.36
C ARG A 138 -1.40 -6.01 11.35
N ILE A 139 -0.19 -5.43 11.43
CA ILE A 139 0.31 -4.49 10.41
C ILE A 139 0.33 -5.18 9.03
N ALA A 140 0.81 -6.41 8.95
CA ALA A 140 0.83 -7.18 7.70
C ALA A 140 -0.58 -7.51 7.15
N LEU A 141 -1.58 -7.61 8.03
CA LEU A 141 -2.99 -7.81 7.68
C LEU A 141 -3.72 -6.51 7.32
N GLY A 142 -3.04 -5.35 7.35
CA GLY A 142 -3.67 -4.06 7.07
C GLY A 142 -4.47 -3.48 8.26
N ASP A 143 -4.24 -3.97 9.49
CA ASP A 143 -4.85 -3.45 10.72
C ASP A 143 -3.79 -2.81 11.65
N PRO A 144 -3.16 -1.71 11.23
CA PRO A 144 -2.19 -1.00 12.06
C PRO A 144 -2.81 -0.32 13.28
N GLY A 145 -4.12 -0.05 13.26
CA GLY A 145 -4.85 0.50 14.40
C GLY A 145 -4.83 -0.43 15.60
N ALA A 146 -5.22 -1.69 15.40
CA ALA A 146 -5.16 -2.70 16.46
C ALA A 146 -3.71 -3.01 16.90
N ALA A 147 -2.72 -2.87 16.00
CA ALA A 147 -1.31 -3.01 16.36
C ALA A 147 -0.87 -1.88 17.33
N ARG A 148 -1.19 -0.62 17.01
CA ARG A 148 -0.94 0.55 17.87
C ARG A 148 -1.58 0.35 19.25
N ASP A 149 -2.87 0.02 19.27
CA ASP A 149 -3.63 -0.10 20.52
C ASP A 149 -3.12 -1.25 21.41
N GLY A 150 -2.64 -2.33 20.79
CA GLY A 150 -2.01 -3.44 21.51
C GLY A 150 -0.63 -3.10 22.09
N LEU A 151 0.13 -2.19 21.47
CA LEU A 151 1.49 -1.82 21.91
C LEU A 151 1.52 -0.60 22.83
N ALA A 152 0.57 0.32 22.74
CA ALA A 152 0.56 1.54 23.55
C ALA A 152 0.57 1.26 25.08
N PRO A 153 -0.16 0.29 25.64
CA PRO A 153 -0.01 -0.09 27.04
C PRO A 153 1.36 -0.66 27.37
N LEU A 154 1.96 -1.45 26.46
CA LEU A 154 3.27 -2.06 26.70
C LEU A 154 4.37 -1.01 26.83
N VAL A 155 4.45 -0.05 25.90
CA VAL A 155 5.48 1.00 25.93
C VAL A 155 5.31 1.96 27.11
N ARG A 156 4.07 2.12 27.62
CA ARG A 156 3.83 2.89 28.86
C ARG A 156 4.30 2.14 30.11
N ALA A 157 4.06 0.82 30.18
CA ALA A 157 4.47 -0.01 31.30
C ALA A 157 5.97 -0.35 31.27
N ARG A 158 6.54 -0.47 30.07
CA ARG A 158 7.93 -0.84 29.80
C ARG A 158 8.58 0.17 28.85
N PRO A 159 8.87 1.40 29.28
CA PRO A 159 9.48 2.44 28.43
C PRO A 159 10.91 2.07 27.99
N ASP A 160 11.53 1.10 28.62
CA ASP A 160 12.84 0.51 28.29
C ASP A 160 12.78 -0.56 27.18
N HIS A 161 11.60 -0.89 26.66
CA HIS A 161 11.44 -1.95 25.67
C HIS A 161 11.61 -1.45 24.23
N ALA A 162 12.86 -1.37 23.78
CA ALA A 162 13.23 -0.77 22.48
C ALA A 162 12.46 -1.35 21.27
N ARG A 163 12.27 -2.69 21.22
CA ARG A 163 11.58 -3.36 20.11
C ARG A 163 10.09 -2.97 20.06
N ALA A 164 9.45 -2.82 21.23
CA ALA A 164 8.05 -2.41 21.29
C ALA A 164 7.85 -1.00 20.71
N TRP A 165 8.75 -0.05 21.07
CA TRP A 165 8.75 1.29 20.50
C TRP A 165 8.95 1.28 18.98
N ALA A 166 9.86 0.47 18.46
CA ALA A 166 10.12 0.39 17.02
C ALA A 166 8.91 -0.16 16.24
N VAL A 167 8.23 -1.19 16.77
CA VAL A 167 7.02 -1.75 16.12
C VAL A 167 5.82 -0.81 16.28
N LEU A 168 5.71 -0.07 17.40
CA LEU A 168 4.74 1.01 17.52
C LEU A 168 4.97 2.08 16.46
N GLY A 169 6.23 2.46 16.19
CA GLY A 169 6.58 3.37 15.11
C GLY A 169 6.16 2.86 13.74
N GLN A 170 6.29 1.55 13.47
CA GLN A 170 5.78 0.95 12.22
C GLN A 170 4.27 1.04 12.10
N ALA A 171 3.53 0.75 13.17
CA ALA A 171 2.08 0.84 13.19
C ALA A 171 1.60 2.29 12.96
N LEU A 172 2.23 3.27 13.63
CA LEU A 172 1.92 4.68 13.48
C LEU A 172 2.23 5.20 12.06
N ASN A 173 3.35 4.74 11.49
CA ASN A 173 3.71 5.10 10.11
C ASN A 173 2.69 4.53 9.10
N ALA A 174 2.20 3.30 9.31
CA ALA A 174 1.15 2.71 8.49
C ALA A 174 -0.22 3.40 8.66
N LEU A 175 -0.43 4.12 9.76
CA LEU A 175 -1.60 4.97 10.01
C LEU A 175 -1.43 6.40 9.47
N ASN A 176 -0.33 6.69 8.77
CA ASN A 176 0.05 8.04 8.34
C ASN A 176 0.23 9.05 9.51
N ASP A 177 0.43 8.56 10.74
CA ASP A 177 0.78 9.39 11.90
C ASP A 177 2.31 9.50 12.02
N GLY A 178 2.91 10.15 11.05
CA GLY A 178 4.36 10.26 10.94
C GLY A 178 5.00 10.98 12.11
N LYS A 179 4.32 11.94 12.75
CA LYS A 179 4.86 12.66 13.93
C LYS A 179 5.07 11.72 15.11
N GLN A 180 4.03 10.97 15.48
CA GLN A 180 4.13 9.99 16.55
C GLN A 180 5.07 8.82 16.17
N ALA A 181 5.12 8.41 14.89
CA ALA A 181 6.07 7.40 14.41
C ALA A 181 7.53 7.83 14.64
N ILE A 182 7.88 9.08 14.32
CA ILE A 182 9.22 9.65 14.57
C ILE A 182 9.57 9.59 16.06
N ASP A 183 8.65 9.98 16.94
CA ASP A 183 8.88 9.96 18.39
C ASP A 183 9.09 8.53 18.91
N ALA A 184 8.32 7.57 18.39
CA ALA A 184 8.46 6.15 18.74
C ALA A 184 9.82 5.59 18.27
N TYR A 185 10.24 5.86 17.03
CA TYR A 185 11.56 5.43 16.54
C TYR A 185 12.71 6.12 17.28
N ARG A 186 12.58 7.40 17.63
CA ARG A 186 13.56 8.09 18.46
C ARG A 186 13.65 7.47 19.86
N ALA A 187 12.52 7.06 20.46
CA ALA A 187 12.51 6.33 21.73
C ALA A 187 13.26 4.99 21.61
N ALA A 188 12.97 4.19 20.56
CA ALA A 188 13.69 2.95 20.31
C ALA A 188 15.20 3.15 20.13
N LEU A 189 15.60 4.19 19.40
CA LEU A 189 17.00 4.51 19.11
C LEU A 189 17.76 5.10 20.32
N ARG A 190 17.08 5.80 21.26
CA ARG A 190 17.70 6.16 22.55
C ARG A 190 18.14 4.94 23.34
N LEU A 191 17.37 3.85 23.26
CA LEU A 191 17.68 2.59 23.95
C LEU A 191 18.71 1.75 23.19
N ARG A 192 18.73 1.88 21.84
CA ARG A 192 19.66 1.15 20.98
C ARG A 192 20.17 2.02 19.82
N PRO A 193 21.10 2.94 20.06
CA PRO A 193 21.47 4.03 19.13
C PRO A 193 22.03 3.58 17.77
N GLY A 194 22.69 2.43 17.70
CA GLY A 194 23.38 1.94 16.49
C GLY A 194 22.54 1.03 15.59
N TYR A 195 21.28 0.78 15.88
CA TYR A 195 20.51 -0.24 15.17
C TYR A 195 20.01 0.27 13.82
N ALA A 196 20.71 -0.10 12.75
CA ALA A 196 20.49 0.40 11.38
C ALA A 196 19.04 0.23 10.86
N PRO A 197 18.31 -0.89 11.10
CA PRO A 197 16.93 -0.99 10.63
C PRO A 197 16.00 0.07 11.21
N TRP A 198 16.18 0.48 12.47
CA TRP A 198 15.36 1.53 13.08
C TRP A 198 15.80 2.92 12.64
N GLN A 199 17.09 3.14 12.36
CA GLN A 199 17.58 4.39 11.74
C GLN A 199 16.98 4.57 10.34
N HIS A 200 16.94 3.49 9.55
CA HIS A 200 16.29 3.49 8.23
C HIS A 200 14.79 3.82 8.34
N ASN A 201 14.07 3.17 9.27
CA ASN A 201 12.62 3.41 9.44
C ASN A 201 12.35 4.84 9.94
N LEU A 202 13.19 5.39 10.84
CA LEU A 202 13.12 6.80 11.24
C LEU A 202 13.32 7.72 10.04
N ALA A 203 14.31 7.44 9.18
CA ALA A 203 14.57 8.23 7.99
C ALA A 203 13.38 8.21 7.01
N VAL A 204 12.76 7.03 6.82
CA VAL A 204 11.52 6.92 6.02
C VAL A 204 10.40 7.77 6.62
N ALA A 205 10.16 7.69 7.94
CA ALA A 205 9.13 8.49 8.60
C ALA A 205 9.39 10.00 8.49
N LEU A 206 10.64 10.43 8.69
CA LEU A 206 11.04 11.84 8.51
C LEU A 206 10.78 12.33 7.08
N ARG A 207 11.17 11.56 6.08
CA ARG A 207 10.94 11.88 4.67
C ARG A 207 9.44 12.04 4.37
N LEU A 208 8.62 11.08 4.83
CA LEU A 208 7.17 11.09 4.57
C LEU A 208 6.44 12.29 5.19
N VAL A 209 6.94 12.84 6.30
CA VAL A 209 6.39 14.09 6.88
C VAL A 209 7.02 15.37 6.30
N GLY A 210 7.82 15.25 5.23
CA GLY A 210 8.42 16.39 4.55
C GLY A 210 9.65 16.99 5.28
N ARG A 211 10.42 16.15 6.00
CA ARG A 211 11.68 16.51 6.67
C ARG A 211 12.88 15.76 6.08
N PRO A 212 13.09 15.85 4.74
CA PRO A 212 14.13 15.07 4.06
C PRO A 212 15.55 15.48 4.48
N GLU A 213 15.77 16.73 4.93
CA GLU A 213 17.07 17.20 5.42
C GLU A 213 17.54 16.42 6.65
N GLU A 214 16.60 16.04 7.53
CA GLU A 214 16.92 15.23 8.71
C GLU A 214 17.01 13.74 8.36
N ALA A 215 16.30 13.28 7.34
CA ALA A 215 16.33 11.90 6.88
C ALA A 215 17.63 11.55 6.15
N LEU A 216 18.18 12.47 5.37
CA LEU A 216 19.34 12.24 4.50
C LEU A 216 20.54 11.64 5.24
N PRO A 217 21.07 12.23 6.34
CA PRO A 217 22.24 11.70 7.05
C PRO A 217 22.00 10.29 7.62
N LEU A 218 20.75 9.95 7.95
CA LEU A 218 20.39 8.60 8.41
C LEU A 218 20.43 7.60 7.25
N PHE A 219 19.89 7.95 6.07
CA PHE A 219 19.97 7.10 4.89
C PHE A 219 21.40 6.89 4.42
N GLU A 220 22.22 7.95 4.37
CA GLU A 220 23.65 7.87 3.99
C GLU A 220 24.40 6.94 4.94
N LYS A 221 24.17 7.07 6.25
CA LYS A 221 24.77 6.17 7.26
C LYS A 221 24.32 4.72 7.07
N CYS A 222 23.04 4.46 6.84
CA CYS A 222 22.53 3.12 6.59
C CYS A 222 23.13 2.54 5.30
N ALA A 223 23.24 3.35 4.21
CA ALA A 223 23.83 2.92 2.95
C ALA A 223 25.33 2.60 3.06
N ALA A 224 26.05 3.28 3.95
CA ALA A 224 27.44 2.97 4.25
C ALA A 224 27.60 1.68 5.06
N GLN A 225 26.67 1.40 5.99
CA GLN A 225 26.68 0.20 6.82
C GLN A 225 26.24 -1.08 6.08
N ALA A 226 25.33 -0.93 5.11
CA ALA A 226 24.78 -2.03 4.31
C ALA A 226 24.84 -1.67 2.81
N PRO A 227 26.03 -1.69 2.19
CA PRO A 227 26.23 -1.25 0.81
C PRO A 227 25.52 -2.12 -0.24
N ASP A 228 25.20 -3.36 0.08
CA ASP A 228 24.55 -4.32 -0.81
C ASP A 228 23.03 -4.38 -0.63
N GLU A 229 22.47 -3.51 0.23
CA GLU A 229 21.04 -3.46 0.49
C GLU A 229 20.35 -2.49 -0.47
N ALA A 230 19.70 -3.04 -1.52
CA ALA A 230 19.07 -2.26 -2.60
C ALA A 230 18.01 -1.30 -2.08
N LYS A 231 17.18 -1.73 -1.10
CA LYS A 231 16.08 -0.94 -0.54
C LYS A 231 16.56 0.34 0.15
N ILE A 232 17.73 0.31 0.80
CA ILE A 232 18.30 1.49 1.45
C ILE A 232 18.71 2.52 0.39
N ARG A 233 19.39 2.09 -0.69
CA ARG A 233 19.78 2.97 -1.80
C ARG A 233 18.57 3.53 -2.54
N TYR A 234 17.53 2.74 -2.69
CA TYR A 234 16.27 3.15 -3.29
C TYR A 234 15.60 4.27 -2.47
N ASN A 235 15.49 4.11 -1.15
CA ASN A 235 14.92 5.12 -0.26
C ASN A 235 15.81 6.38 -0.15
N LEU A 236 17.14 6.23 -0.22
CA LEU A 236 18.06 7.36 -0.34
C LEU A 236 17.77 8.16 -1.62
N GLY A 237 17.51 7.46 -2.74
CA GLY A 237 17.10 8.08 -4.01
C GLY A 237 15.84 8.94 -3.85
N HIS A 238 14.82 8.44 -3.18
CA HIS A 238 13.61 9.22 -2.89
C HIS A 238 13.90 10.45 -2.01
N CYS A 239 14.73 10.29 -0.97
CA CYS A 239 15.09 11.41 -0.10
C CYS A 239 15.85 12.52 -0.86
N LEU A 240 16.78 12.13 -1.74
CA LEU A 240 17.52 13.07 -2.58
C LEU A 240 16.61 13.76 -3.62
N GLN A 241 15.61 13.03 -4.15
CA GLN A 241 14.57 13.59 -5.03
C GLN A 241 13.76 14.67 -4.31
N ASP A 242 13.30 14.40 -3.07
CA ASP A 242 12.55 15.36 -2.25
C ASP A 242 13.37 16.63 -1.94
N LEU A 243 14.70 16.51 -1.87
CA LEU A 243 15.64 17.63 -1.72
C LEU A 243 15.99 18.33 -3.04
N GLY A 244 15.41 17.93 -4.17
CA GLY A 244 15.75 18.46 -5.48
C GLY A 244 17.17 18.10 -5.98
N ARG A 245 17.87 17.16 -5.32
CA ARG A 245 19.21 16.69 -5.68
C ARG A 245 19.13 15.60 -6.77
N ILE A 246 18.65 15.99 -7.95
CA ILE A 246 18.17 15.08 -9.00
C ILE A 246 19.25 14.13 -9.53
N ASP A 247 20.46 14.62 -9.77
CA ASP A 247 21.56 13.78 -10.30
C ASP A 247 21.99 12.72 -9.28
N GLU A 248 22.01 13.08 -8.00
CA GLU A 248 22.35 12.17 -6.92
C GLU A 248 21.23 11.16 -6.68
N ALA A 249 19.96 11.58 -6.76
CA ALA A 249 18.81 10.68 -6.72
C ALA A 249 18.88 9.64 -7.85
N ALA A 250 19.15 10.08 -9.08
CA ALA A 250 19.33 9.18 -10.21
C ALA A 250 20.50 8.20 -10.01
N ALA A 251 21.60 8.65 -9.41
CA ALA A 251 22.75 7.79 -9.08
C ALA A 251 22.38 6.74 -8.02
N ALA A 252 21.62 7.13 -6.99
CA ALA A 252 21.14 6.24 -5.94
C ALA A 252 20.17 5.17 -6.49
N TYR A 253 19.20 5.55 -7.34
CA TYR A 253 18.31 4.60 -8.01
C TYR A 253 19.09 3.63 -8.92
N ARG A 254 20.06 4.12 -9.73
CA ARG A 254 20.90 3.23 -10.53
C ARG A 254 21.72 2.27 -9.68
N ALA A 255 22.18 2.71 -8.51
CA ALA A 255 22.87 1.82 -7.57
C ALA A 255 21.96 0.72 -7.01
N ALA A 256 20.70 1.04 -6.69
CA ALA A 256 19.68 0.07 -6.28
C ALA A 256 19.39 -0.94 -7.41
N ILE A 257 19.16 -0.46 -8.64
CA ILE A 257 18.92 -1.29 -9.83
C ILE A 257 20.09 -2.26 -10.12
N ARG A 258 21.35 -1.85 -9.89
CA ARG A 258 22.49 -2.77 -10.06
C ARG A 258 22.44 -3.95 -9.09
N LEU A 259 21.88 -3.78 -7.90
CA LEU A 259 21.71 -4.83 -6.89
C LEU A 259 20.51 -5.73 -7.17
N THR A 260 19.43 -5.16 -7.69
CA THR A 260 18.19 -5.88 -8.03
C THR A 260 17.71 -5.48 -9.43
N PRO A 261 18.36 -5.98 -10.50
CA PRO A 261 18.13 -5.52 -11.88
C PRO A 261 16.78 -5.91 -12.47
N THR A 262 16.01 -6.77 -11.83
CA THR A 262 14.65 -7.17 -12.27
C THR A 262 13.54 -6.52 -11.44
N ASP A 263 13.87 -5.65 -10.50
CA ASP A 263 12.85 -4.90 -9.75
C ASP A 263 12.30 -3.74 -10.57
N ALA A 264 11.15 -3.96 -11.20
CA ALA A 264 10.50 -2.99 -12.08
C ALA A 264 10.17 -1.66 -11.35
N ALA A 265 9.88 -1.69 -10.04
CA ALA A 265 9.55 -0.48 -9.28
C ALA A 265 10.74 0.50 -9.18
N MET A 266 11.97 -0.03 -9.09
CA MET A 266 13.16 0.81 -9.06
C MET A 266 13.43 1.47 -10.42
N HIS A 267 13.18 0.75 -11.52
CA HIS A 267 13.25 1.31 -12.87
C HIS A 267 12.17 2.38 -13.09
N ASP A 268 10.95 2.13 -12.58
CA ASP A 268 9.85 3.09 -12.67
C ASP A 268 10.19 4.41 -11.98
N SER A 269 10.75 4.36 -10.76
CA SER A 269 11.12 5.56 -10.03
C SER A 269 12.22 6.36 -10.74
N LEU A 270 13.24 5.67 -11.29
CA LEU A 270 14.26 6.32 -12.09
C LEU A 270 13.69 6.92 -13.37
N SER A 271 12.82 6.18 -14.07
CA SER A 271 12.18 6.64 -15.31
C SER A 271 11.34 7.89 -15.06
N ARG A 272 10.53 7.90 -14.01
CA ARG A 272 9.71 9.05 -13.62
C ARG A 272 10.57 10.27 -13.28
N LEU A 273 11.59 10.08 -12.44
CA LEU A 273 12.53 11.16 -12.10
C LEU A 273 13.13 11.82 -13.35
N LEU A 274 13.64 11.01 -14.29
CA LEU A 274 14.28 11.52 -15.51
C LEU A 274 13.27 12.21 -16.44
N TRP A 275 12.04 11.68 -16.55
CA TRP A 275 10.98 12.30 -17.33
C TRP A 275 10.58 13.68 -16.77
N GLU A 276 10.32 13.79 -15.48
CA GLU A 276 9.86 15.02 -14.81
C GLU A 276 10.91 16.14 -14.85
N HIS A 277 12.21 15.78 -14.96
CA HIS A 277 13.33 16.73 -15.01
C HIS A 277 13.95 16.91 -16.40
N ARG A 278 13.11 16.79 -17.46
CA ARG A 278 13.44 17.04 -18.88
C ARG A 278 14.61 16.21 -19.45
N ARG A 279 14.83 15.01 -18.91
CA ARG A 279 15.78 14.00 -19.42
C ARG A 279 15.03 12.83 -20.06
N ALA A 280 13.94 13.14 -20.76
CA ALA A 280 13.03 12.15 -21.34
C ALA A 280 13.70 11.24 -22.40
N ASP A 281 14.76 11.71 -23.05
CA ASP A 281 15.56 10.93 -24.00
C ASP A 281 16.24 9.70 -23.37
N ARG A 282 16.44 9.69 -22.06
CA ARG A 282 17.16 8.64 -21.33
C ARG A 282 16.33 7.91 -20.27
N HIS A 283 15.05 8.25 -20.15
CA HIS A 283 14.24 7.72 -19.04
C HIS A 283 13.94 6.22 -19.14
N LEU A 284 14.07 5.61 -20.32
CA LEU A 284 13.85 4.19 -20.57
C LEU A 284 15.13 3.34 -20.60
N ASP A 285 16.32 3.97 -20.54
CA ASP A 285 17.61 3.28 -20.71
C ASP A 285 17.81 2.14 -19.73
N SER A 286 17.42 2.33 -18.47
CA SER A 286 17.58 1.32 -17.42
C SER A 286 16.75 0.06 -17.70
N TYR A 287 15.53 0.21 -18.18
CA TYR A 287 14.68 -0.90 -18.62
C TYR A 287 15.26 -1.65 -19.80
N ARG A 288 15.68 -0.92 -20.83
CA ARG A 288 16.28 -1.50 -22.05
C ARG A 288 17.57 -2.28 -21.72
N GLU A 289 18.41 -1.76 -20.80
CA GLU A 289 19.61 -2.45 -20.33
C GLU A 289 19.27 -3.73 -19.57
N ALA A 290 18.30 -3.68 -18.66
CA ALA A 290 17.88 -4.85 -17.88
C ALA A 290 17.29 -5.93 -18.79
N LEU A 291 16.45 -5.58 -19.77
CA LEU A 291 15.85 -6.50 -20.72
C LEU A 291 16.85 -7.15 -21.68
N ARG A 292 18.00 -6.52 -21.98
CA ARG A 292 19.07 -7.19 -22.72
C ARG A 292 19.62 -8.42 -21.97
N ARG A 293 19.64 -8.38 -20.64
CA ARG A 293 20.12 -9.48 -19.77
C ARG A 293 19.01 -10.44 -19.36
N HIS A 294 17.78 -9.91 -19.24
CA HIS A 294 16.60 -10.65 -18.78
C HIS A 294 15.43 -10.49 -19.78
N PRO A 295 15.56 -10.98 -21.04
CA PRO A 295 14.63 -10.66 -22.13
C PRO A 295 13.21 -11.22 -21.96
N ASN A 296 13.00 -12.15 -21.04
CA ASN A 296 11.70 -12.76 -20.74
C ASN A 296 11.20 -12.41 -19.33
N ASP A 297 11.78 -11.38 -18.69
CA ASP A 297 11.25 -10.92 -17.40
C ASP A 297 9.94 -10.16 -17.60
N ALA A 298 8.85 -10.74 -17.10
CA ALA A 298 7.50 -10.22 -17.30
C ALA A 298 7.30 -8.85 -16.64
N GLY A 299 7.92 -8.62 -15.47
CA GLY A 299 7.85 -7.35 -14.74
C GLY A 299 8.52 -6.21 -15.51
N LEU A 300 9.72 -6.46 -16.04
CA LEU A 300 10.46 -5.48 -16.85
C LEU A 300 9.74 -5.20 -18.18
N LEU A 301 9.20 -6.23 -18.86
CA LEU A 301 8.43 -6.06 -20.08
C LEU A 301 7.17 -5.24 -19.83
N ALA A 302 6.42 -5.56 -18.79
CA ALA A 302 5.21 -4.82 -18.41
C ALA A 302 5.53 -3.36 -18.03
N GLY A 303 6.58 -3.14 -17.23
CA GLY A 303 7.03 -1.80 -16.83
C GLY A 303 7.45 -0.96 -18.03
N LEU A 304 8.33 -1.46 -18.90
CA LEU A 304 8.76 -0.74 -20.10
C LEU A 304 7.58 -0.43 -21.03
N ALA A 305 6.71 -1.40 -21.29
CA ALA A 305 5.54 -1.19 -22.12
C ALA A 305 4.60 -0.13 -21.57
N ASN A 306 4.40 -0.12 -20.22
CA ASN A 306 3.63 0.91 -19.56
C ASN A 306 4.26 2.31 -19.74
N ARG A 307 5.59 2.45 -19.54
CA ARG A 307 6.29 3.72 -19.73
C ARG A 307 6.25 4.22 -21.17
N LEU A 308 6.41 3.33 -22.14
CA LEU A 308 6.27 3.64 -23.58
C LEU A 308 4.85 4.12 -23.89
N THR A 309 3.82 3.42 -23.42
CA THR A 309 2.42 3.78 -23.65
C THR A 309 2.10 5.16 -23.07
N LEU A 310 2.50 5.43 -21.83
CA LEU A 310 2.30 6.72 -21.16
C LEU A 310 3.13 7.84 -21.80
N GLY A 311 4.32 7.51 -22.30
CA GLY A 311 5.21 8.45 -22.98
C GLY A 311 4.77 8.83 -24.41
N GLY A 312 3.68 8.22 -24.91
CA GLY A 312 3.15 8.51 -26.25
C GLY A 312 3.71 7.58 -27.35
N GLU A 313 4.39 6.50 -26.98
CA GLU A 313 4.97 5.50 -27.89
C GLU A 313 4.27 4.12 -27.79
N PRO A 314 2.91 4.07 -27.84
CA PRO A 314 2.18 2.82 -27.63
C PRO A 314 2.45 1.79 -28.73
N GLY A 315 2.84 2.23 -29.94
CA GLY A 315 3.23 1.32 -31.03
C GLY A 315 4.51 0.54 -30.70
N GLU A 316 5.53 1.18 -30.09
CA GLU A 316 6.74 0.52 -29.60
C GLU A 316 6.41 -0.46 -28.46
N ALA A 317 5.51 -0.08 -27.55
CA ALA A 317 5.05 -0.95 -26.50
C ALA A 317 4.37 -2.22 -27.04
N ALA A 318 3.49 -2.10 -28.02
CA ALA A 318 2.86 -3.24 -28.67
C ALA A 318 3.90 -4.12 -29.39
N ALA A 319 4.84 -3.53 -30.14
CA ALA A 319 5.93 -4.26 -30.80
C ALA A 319 6.84 -5.02 -29.84
N LEU A 320 7.07 -4.48 -28.63
CA LEU A 320 7.80 -5.14 -27.54
C LEU A 320 7.04 -6.36 -27.02
N LEU A 321 5.71 -6.24 -26.80
CA LEU A 321 4.93 -7.24 -26.09
C LEU A 321 4.46 -8.39 -26.99
N VAL A 322 4.13 -8.16 -28.27
CA VAL A 322 3.64 -9.19 -29.21
C VAL A 322 4.51 -10.45 -29.21
N PRO A 323 5.86 -10.38 -29.42
CA PRO A 323 6.68 -11.59 -29.41
C PRO A 323 6.83 -12.23 -28.03
N ALA A 324 6.73 -11.48 -26.93
CA ALA A 324 6.79 -12.02 -25.57
C ALA A 324 5.53 -12.83 -25.25
N VAL A 325 4.37 -12.26 -25.54
CA VAL A 325 3.06 -12.90 -25.37
C VAL A 325 2.96 -14.17 -26.25
N ALA A 326 3.43 -14.12 -27.49
CA ALA A 326 3.44 -15.29 -28.38
C ALA A 326 4.30 -16.45 -27.84
N ARG A 327 5.29 -16.17 -26.99
CA ARG A 327 6.09 -17.18 -26.27
C ARG A 327 5.45 -17.62 -24.94
N GLY A 328 4.29 -17.10 -24.55
CA GLY A 328 3.62 -17.40 -23.28
C GLY A 328 4.24 -16.69 -22.06
N VAL A 329 5.03 -15.62 -22.26
CA VAL A 329 5.60 -14.85 -21.16
C VAL A 329 4.52 -14.02 -20.48
N GLY A 330 4.47 -14.01 -19.14
CA GLY A 330 3.72 -13.09 -18.31
C GLY A 330 2.21 -13.33 -18.18
N GLY A 331 1.67 -14.35 -18.82
CA GLY A 331 0.26 -14.75 -18.65
C GLY A 331 -0.74 -13.61 -18.91
N ALA A 332 -1.80 -13.55 -18.10
CA ALA A 332 -2.90 -12.59 -18.23
C ALA A 332 -2.44 -11.13 -18.12
N ASP A 333 -1.51 -10.82 -17.22
CA ASP A 333 -1.02 -9.45 -17.03
C ASP A 333 -0.35 -8.89 -18.28
N LEU A 334 0.47 -9.69 -18.98
CA LEU A 334 1.16 -9.20 -20.17
C LEU A 334 0.20 -9.09 -21.37
N GLN A 335 -0.79 -9.97 -21.48
CA GLN A 335 -1.91 -9.83 -22.43
C GLN A 335 -2.69 -8.54 -22.19
N TYR A 336 -3.01 -8.24 -20.93
CA TYR A 336 -3.64 -6.98 -20.54
C TYR A 336 -2.80 -5.75 -20.95
N ARG A 337 -1.47 -5.76 -20.69
CA ARG A 337 -0.57 -4.68 -21.09
C ARG A 337 -0.48 -4.50 -22.61
N LEU A 338 -0.50 -5.60 -23.35
CA LEU A 338 -0.60 -5.55 -24.82
C LEU A 338 -1.91 -4.88 -25.25
N GLY A 339 -3.03 -5.26 -24.64
CA GLY A 339 -4.34 -4.62 -24.88
C GLY A 339 -4.29 -3.11 -24.64
N GLN A 340 -3.66 -2.67 -23.55
CA GLN A 340 -3.49 -1.23 -23.24
C GLN A 340 -2.68 -0.49 -24.32
N ALA A 341 -1.58 -1.09 -24.78
CA ALA A 341 -0.72 -0.50 -25.81
C ALA A 341 -1.47 -0.40 -27.16
N LEU A 342 -2.20 -1.47 -27.55
CA LEU A 342 -3.02 -1.49 -28.75
C LEU A 342 -4.16 -0.46 -28.68
N TRP A 343 -4.84 -0.37 -27.54
CA TRP A 343 -5.90 0.61 -27.32
C TRP A 343 -5.38 2.05 -27.46
N SER A 344 -4.25 2.35 -26.81
CA SER A 344 -3.62 3.67 -26.89
C SER A 344 -3.13 4.03 -28.30
N SER A 345 -2.88 3.01 -29.14
CA SER A 345 -2.58 3.15 -30.57
C SER A 345 -3.81 3.34 -31.46
N GLY A 346 -5.04 3.38 -30.88
CA GLY A 346 -6.30 3.43 -31.60
C GLY A 346 -6.74 2.11 -32.24
N ARG A 347 -6.09 0.98 -31.93
CA ARG A 347 -6.35 -0.36 -32.45
C ARG A 347 -7.35 -1.09 -31.53
N SER A 348 -8.55 -0.54 -31.38
CA SER A 348 -9.54 -0.94 -30.36
C SER A 348 -10.02 -2.38 -30.50
N GLU A 349 -10.21 -2.92 -31.73
CA GLU A 349 -10.60 -4.32 -31.94
C GLU A 349 -9.49 -5.29 -31.52
N GLU A 350 -8.25 -4.98 -31.86
CA GLU A 350 -7.11 -5.82 -31.47
C GLU A 350 -6.84 -5.74 -29.96
N ALA A 351 -7.07 -4.57 -29.36
CA ALA A 351 -7.02 -4.40 -27.91
C ALA A 351 -8.06 -5.29 -27.21
N LEU A 352 -9.28 -5.35 -27.76
CA LEU A 352 -10.34 -6.20 -27.22
C LEU A 352 -9.93 -7.69 -27.26
N VAL A 353 -9.32 -8.15 -28.36
CA VAL A 353 -8.80 -9.53 -28.47
C VAL A 353 -7.75 -9.81 -27.39
N ALA A 354 -6.84 -8.86 -27.14
CA ALA A 354 -5.81 -9.03 -26.12
C ALA A 354 -6.40 -9.00 -24.68
N PHE A 355 -7.40 -8.16 -24.41
CA PHE A 355 -8.10 -8.17 -23.14
C PHE A 355 -8.90 -9.45 -22.92
N ASP A 356 -9.54 -9.99 -23.97
CA ASP A 356 -10.25 -11.26 -23.89
C ASP A 356 -9.28 -12.42 -23.62
N ALA A 357 -8.11 -12.44 -24.26
CA ALA A 357 -7.06 -13.41 -23.94
C ALA A 357 -6.55 -13.31 -22.50
N ALA A 358 -6.50 -12.09 -21.93
CA ALA A 358 -6.20 -11.91 -20.50
C ALA A 358 -7.30 -12.52 -19.62
N LEU A 359 -8.57 -12.35 -19.99
CA LEU A 359 -9.72 -12.91 -19.28
C LEU A 359 -9.88 -14.43 -19.44
N ASP A 360 -9.39 -15.00 -20.53
CA ASP A 360 -9.31 -16.47 -20.71
C ASP A 360 -8.28 -17.08 -19.75
N GLY A 361 -7.17 -16.37 -19.51
CA GLY A 361 -6.13 -16.77 -18.54
C GLY A 361 -6.50 -16.52 -17.08
N ASP A 362 -7.11 -15.38 -16.80
CA ASP A 362 -7.65 -14.99 -15.50
C ASP A 362 -9.03 -14.33 -15.65
N PRO A 363 -10.09 -15.13 -15.52
CA PRO A 363 -11.45 -14.62 -15.63
C PRO A 363 -11.84 -13.52 -14.63
N GLY A 364 -11.13 -13.40 -13.51
CA GLY A 364 -11.31 -12.37 -12.47
C GLY A 364 -10.46 -11.12 -12.66
N HIS A 365 -9.65 -11.03 -13.72
CA HIS A 365 -8.71 -9.94 -13.94
C HIS A 365 -9.42 -8.58 -14.03
N ALA A 366 -9.44 -7.86 -12.90
CA ALA A 366 -10.24 -6.64 -12.72
C ALA A 366 -9.98 -5.58 -13.80
N ALA A 367 -8.70 -5.32 -14.11
CA ALA A 367 -8.32 -4.33 -15.09
C ALA A 367 -8.73 -4.74 -16.52
N ALA A 368 -8.60 -6.02 -16.89
CA ALA A 368 -9.03 -6.50 -18.20
C ALA A 368 -10.55 -6.43 -18.38
N LEU A 369 -11.34 -6.72 -17.32
CA LEU A 369 -12.79 -6.52 -17.34
C LEU A 369 -13.16 -5.07 -17.64
N ARG A 370 -12.52 -4.11 -16.97
CA ARG A 370 -12.79 -2.67 -17.17
C ARG A 370 -12.35 -2.22 -18.57
N GLU A 371 -11.13 -2.54 -18.99
CA GLU A 371 -10.60 -2.05 -20.27
C GLU A 371 -11.28 -2.72 -21.48
N SER A 372 -11.68 -3.97 -21.39
CA SER A 372 -12.49 -4.62 -22.43
C SER A 372 -13.89 -4.00 -22.51
N ALA A 373 -14.52 -3.71 -21.36
CA ALA A 373 -15.79 -2.98 -21.34
C ALA A 373 -15.66 -1.57 -21.96
N ARG A 374 -14.59 -0.84 -21.59
CA ARG A 374 -14.26 0.47 -22.19
C ARG A 374 -14.10 0.37 -23.71
N SER A 375 -13.36 -0.60 -24.21
CA SER A 375 -13.16 -0.84 -25.64
C SER A 375 -14.49 -1.09 -26.35
N LEU A 376 -15.37 -1.89 -25.78
CA LEU A 376 -16.70 -2.15 -26.30
C LEU A 376 -17.59 -0.90 -26.36
N LEU A 377 -17.51 0.00 -25.35
CA LEU A 377 -18.24 1.27 -25.35
C LEU A 377 -17.75 2.22 -26.47
N ILE A 378 -16.44 2.24 -26.73
CA ILE A 378 -15.83 3.00 -27.83
C ILE A 378 -16.30 2.46 -29.18
N LEU A 379 -16.35 1.13 -29.33
CA LEU A 379 -16.82 0.41 -30.52
C LEU A 379 -18.34 0.44 -30.69
N ASP A 380 -19.07 1.22 -29.88
CA ASP A 380 -20.53 1.31 -29.89
C ASP A 380 -21.26 0.00 -29.63
N ARG A 381 -20.70 -0.83 -28.76
CA ARG A 381 -21.21 -2.15 -28.35
C ARG A 381 -21.57 -2.19 -26.84
N PRO A 382 -22.43 -1.25 -26.33
CA PRO A 382 -22.69 -1.14 -24.89
C PRO A 382 -23.38 -2.39 -24.30
N ALA A 383 -24.19 -3.09 -25.09
CA ALA A 383 -24.84 -4.34 -24.64
C ALA A 383 -23.84 -5.45 -24.29
N GLU A 384 -22.71 -5.52 -24.98
CA GLU A 384 -21.65 -6.49 -24.71
C GLU A 384 -20.70 -6.03 -23.58
N ALA A 385 -20.62 -4.73 -23.30
CA ALA A 385 -19.89 -4.19 -22.18
C ALA A 385 -20.56 -4.51 -20.82
N MET A 386 -21.88 -4.49 -20.76
CA MET A 386 -22.65 -4.67 -19.52
C MET A 386 -22.33 -5.93 -18.73
N PRO A 387 -22.22 -7.14 -19.33
CA PRO A 387 -21.86 -8.35 -18.57
C PRO A 387 -20.47 -8.27 -17.92
N ARG A 388 -19.50 -7.59 -18.56
CA ARG A 388 -18.14 -7.41 -18.02
C ARG A 388 -18.13 -6.45 -16.85
N ILE A 389 -18.88 -5.33 -16.98
CA ILE A 389 -19.08 -4.34 -15.92
C ILE A 389 -19.79 -5.01 -14.73
N ALA A 390 -20.87 -5.74 -14.97
CA ALA A 390 -21.61 -6.43 -13.91
C ALA A 390 -20.70 -7.40 -13.15
N ARG A 391 -19.95 -8.26 -13.87
CA ARG A 391 -19.00 -9.18 -13.25
C ARG A 391 -17.96 -8.47 -12.37
N ARG A 392 -17.49 -7.29 -12.79
CA ARG A 392 -16.54 -6.50 -11.98
C ARG A 392 -17.22 -5.94 -10.73
N LEU A 393 -18.44 -5.41 -10.85
CA LEU A 393 -19.21 -4.86 -9.73
C LEU A 393 -19.74 -5.95 -8.77
N ASP A 394 -20.00 -7.15 -9.24
CA ASP A 394 -20.33 -8.31 -8.39
C ASP A 394 -19.15 -8.68 -7.48
N ALA A 395 -17.91 -8.57 -8.00
CA ALA A 395 -16.70 -8.82 -7.24
C ALA A 395 -16.32 -7.64 -6.32
N ASP A 396 -16.59 -6.42 -6.75
CA ASP A 396 -16.32 -5.18 -6.00
C ASP A 396 -17.36 -4.11 -6.33
N PRO A 397 -18.44 -4.02 -5.56
CA PRO A 397 -19.50 -3.04 -5.77
C PRO A 397 -19.04 -1.57 -5.66
N SER A 398 -17.84 -1.35 -5.11
CA SER A 398 -17.27 -0.01 -4.92
C SER A 398 -16.29 0.42 -6.01
N ASP A 399 -16.04 -0.41 -7.04
CA ASP A 399 -15.13 -0.09 -8.14
C ASP A 399 -15.59 1.16 -8.92
N GLN A 400 -14.94 2.28 -8.66
CA GLN A 400 -15.31 3.59 -9.24
C GLN A 400 -15.20 3.58 -10.78
N GLN A 401 -14.23 2.87 -11.34
CA GLN A 401 -14.08 2.78 -12.80
C GLN A 401 -15.22 1.96 -13.42
N ALA A 402 -15.61 0.87 -12.81
CA ALA A 402 -16.72 0.07 -13.28
C ALA A 402 -18.06 0.82 -13.15
N LEU A 403 -18.28 1.57 -12.05
CA LEU A 403 -19.46 2.43 -11.87
C LEU A 403 -19.52 3.52 -12.96
N ALA A 404 -18.40 4.18 -13.26
CA ALA A 404 -18.32 5.17 -14.33
C ALA A 404 -18.68 4.56 -15.69
N LEU A 405 -18.13 3.38 -16.02
CA LEU A 405 -18.45 2.66 -17.27
C LEU A 405 -19.91 2.21 -17.31
N GLN A 406 -20.50 1.81 -16.17
CA GLN A 406 -21.92 1.45 -16.08
C GLN A 406 -22.82 2.65 -16.40
N GLY A 407 -22.52 3.81 -15.85
CA GLY A 407 -23.27 5.05 -16.15
C GLY A 407 -23.20 5.43 -17.63
N ILE A 408 -22.04 5.24 -18.27
CA ILE A 408 -21.88 5.46 -19.72
C ILE A 408 -22.69 4.43 -20.51
N ALA A 409 -22.59 3.12 -20.17
CA ALA A 409 -23.32 2.06 -20.86
C ALA A 409 -24.85 2.29 -20.81
N TRP A 410 -25.38 2.62 -19.62
CA TRP A 410 -26.80 2.98 -19.45
C TRP A 410 -27.19 4.21 -20.26
N ARG A 411 -26.38 5.26 -20.28
CA ARG A 411 -26.63 6.45 -21.09
C ARG A 411 -26.68 6.12 -22.59
N LEU A 412 -25.75 5.30 -23.08
CA LEU A 412 -25.68 4.90 -24.49
C LEU A 412 -26.84 3.99 -24.92
N THR A 413 -27.43 3.25 -24.00
CA THR A 413 -28.62 2.41 -24.25
C THR A 413 -29.94 3.11 -23.93
N GLY A 414 -29.91 4.36 -23.46
CA GLY A 414 -31.12 5.10 -23.09
C GLY A 414 -31.78 4.64 -21.79
N ASP A 415 -31.04 3.96 -20.91
CA ASP A 415 -31.53 3.48 -19.61
C ASP A 415 -31.60 4.65 -18.61
N ALA A 416 -32.78 4.89 -18.04
CA ALA A 416 -33.03 5.98 -17.10
C ALA A 416 -32.16 5.93 -15.83
N ARG A 417 -31.61 4.77 -15.48
CA ARG A 417 -30.67 4.62 -14.36
C ARG A 417 -29.38 5.41 -14.55
N ALA A 418 -29.06 5.83 -15.80
CA ALA A 418 -27.92 6.68 -16.06
C ALA A 418 -28.02 8.03 -15.34
N GLU A 419 -29.22 8.64 -15.28
CA GLU A 419 -29.44 9.91 -14.58
C GLU A 419 -29.42 9.74 -13.06
N TRP A 420 -30.00 8.66 -12.55
CA TRP A 420 -29.95 8.33 -11.12
C TRP A 420 -28.51 8.14 -10.64
N LEU A 421 -27.69 7.36 -11.37
CA LEU A 421 -26.30 7.10 -10.98
C LEU A 421 -25.45 8.38 -11.07
N ASN A 422 -25.65 9.20 -12.10
CA ASN A 422 -24.85 10.41 -12.36
C ASN A 422 -25.64 11.69 -12.02
N ASP A 423 -26.42 11.67 -10.93
CA ASP A 423 -27.18 12.84 -10.51
C ASP A 423 -26.24 14.01 -10.19
N VAL A 424 -26.35 15.06 -10.99
CA VAL A 424 -25.54 16.29 -10.81
C VAL A 424 -25.82 17.01 -9.48
N ALA A 425 -26.93 16.71 -8.79
CA ALA A 425 -27.21 17.22 -7.46
C ALA A 425 -26.21 16.71 -6.40
N LEU A 426 -25.53 15.59 -6.68
CA LEU A 426 -24.46 15.07 -5.83
C LEU A 426 -23.15 15.90 -5.91
N ILE A 427 -23.06 16.87 -6.83
CA ILE A 427 -21.92 17.80 -6.89
C ILE A 427 -22.16 18.95 -5.91
N GLY A 428 -21.46 18.91 -4.78
CA GLY A 428 -21.52 19.94 -3.75
C GLY A 428 -20.50 21.05 -3.97
N THR A 429 -20.88 22.29 -3.64
CA THR A 429 -19.98 23.44 -3.65
C THR A 429 -20.10 24.20 -2.33
N LEU A 430 -18.98 24.43 -1.65
CA LEU A 430 -18.93 25.11 -0.36
C LEU A 430 -17.89 26.24 -0.41
N ALA A 431 -18.23 27.42 0.11
CA ALA A 431 -17.25 28.45 0.41
C ALA A 431 -16.66 28.15 1.79
N LEU A 432 -15.33 28.02 1.86
CA LEU A 432 -14.59 27.86 3.10
C LEU A 432 -13.91 29.18 3.47
N SER A 433 -13.93 29.53 4.76
CA SER A 433 -13.32 30.74 5.27
C SER A 433 -12.56 30.42 6.55
N PRO A 434 -11.33 30.92 6.72
CA PRO A 434 -10.62 30.87 7.98
C PRO A 434 -11.36 31.67 9.07
N ALA A 435 -11.03 31.43 10.33
CA ALA A 435 -11.74 32.03 11.48
C ALA A 435 -11.70 33.57 11.51
N ASP A 436 -10.64 34.17 10.95
CA ASP A 436 -10.48 35.63 10.82
C ASP A 436 -11.20 36.23 9.60
N GLY A 437 -11.79 35.40 8.74
CA GLY A 437 -12.50 35.81 7.52
C GLY A 437 -11.59 36.23 6.35
N ASP A 438 -10.27 36.30 6.53
CA ASP A 438 -9.31 36.73 5.50
C ASP A 438 -8.95 35.57 4.54
N VAL A 439 -9.89 35.20 3.68
CA VAL A 439 -9.67 34.15 2.67
C VAL A 439 -8.52 34.51 1.72
N ALA A 440 -8.40 35.78 1.33
CA ALA A 440 -7.38 36.22 0.37
C ALA A 440 -5.95 36.12 0.97
N GLY A 441 -5.76 36.62 2.19
CA GLY A 441 -4.47 36.53 2.87
C GLY A 441 -4.09 35.09 3.24
N PHE A 442 -5.08 34.29 3.67
CA PHE A 442 -4.89 32.87 3.93
C PHE A 442 -4.40 32.12 2.69
N ASN A 443 -5.11 32.26 1.56
CA ASN A 443 -4.78 31.57 0.33
C ASN A 443 -3.45 32.04 -0.28
N ARG A 444 -3.08 33.32 -0.12
CA ARG A 444 -1.78 33.81 -0.57
C ARG A 444 -0.63 33.13 0.17
N ARG A 445 -0.68 33.04 1.51
CA ARG A 445 0.33 32.32 2.31
C ARG A 445 0.38 30.83 1.94
N LEU A 446 -0.80 30.23 1.71
CA LEU A 446 -0.90 28.83 1.31
C LEU A 446 -0.29 28.60 -0.08
N ASP A 447 -0.54 29.49 -1.06
CA ASP A 447 0.03 29.37 -2.42
C ASP A 447 1.56 29.50 -2.41
N GLU A 448 2.10 30.39 -1.59
CA GLU A 448 3.54 30.55 -1.38
C GLU A 448 4.16 29.26 -0.81
N ALA A 449 3.56 28.71 0.26
CA ALA A 449 4.03 27.47 0.89
C ALA A 449 3.95 26.27 -0.07
N LEU A 450 2.83 26.13 -0.81
CA LEU A 450 2.67 25.07 -1.80
C LEU A 450 3.65 25.24 -2.97
N GLY A 451 3.90 26.48 -3.41
CA GLY A 451 4.84 26.78 -4.49
C GLY A 451 6.22 26.20 -4.30
N ALA A 452 6.71 26.19 -3.05
CA ALA A 452 8.01 25.63 -2.69
C ALA A 452 8.08 24.10 -2.82
N LEU A 453 6.92 23.41 -2.87
CA LEU A 453 6.84 21.95 -3.01
C LEU A 453 6.82 21.48 -4.48
N HIS A 454 6.61 22.38 -5.45
CA HIS A 454 6.51 22.06 -6.88
C HIS A 454 7.90 22.02 -7.53
N LEU A 455 8.66 20.94 -7.28
CA LEU A 455 10.04 20.77 -7.76
C LEU A 455 10.13 20.25 -9.20
N GLY A 456 9.08 19.63 -9.71
CA GLY A 456 9.04 19.07 -11.08
C GLY A 456 9.02 20.15 -12.15
N GLN A 457 9.61 19.85 -13.31
CA GLN A 457 9.65 20.74 -14.49
C GLN A 457 8.67 20.31 -15.60
N ARG A 458 8.04 19.14 -15.44
CA ARG A 458 7.02 18.55 -16.31
C ARG A 458 5.94 17.88 -15.47
N HIS A 459 4.79 17.68 -16.10
CA HIS A 459 3.73 16.85 -15.51
C HIS A 459 4.18 15.38 -15.38
N PRO A 460 3.77 14.67 -14.31
CA PRO A 460 4.01 13.24 -14.17
C PRO A 460 3.34 12.44 -15.31
N LEU A 461 3.99 11.36 -15.78
CA LEU A 461 3.49 10.53 -16.87
C LEU A 461 2.15 9.86 -16.55
N GLU A 462 2.00 9.42 -15.32
CA GLU A 462 0.81 8.67 -14.85
C GLU A 462 -0.40 9.56 -14.55
N GLN A 463 -0.22 10.87 -14.52
CA GLN A 463 -1.27 11.81 -14.12
C GLN A 463 -2.03 12.38 -15.32
N THR A 464 -3.26 12.78 -15.06
CA THR A 464 -4.14 13.43 -16.05
C THR A 464 -3.79 14.87 -16.31
N LEU A 465 -2.88 15.42 -15.54
CA LEU A 465 -2.34 16.77 -15.61
C LEU A 465 -1.58 17.01 -16.92
N ARG A 466 -1.83 18.15 -17.55
CA ARG A 466 -1.08 18.66 -18.71
C ARG A 466 -0.75 20.13 -18.46
N GLY A 467 0.43 20.58 -18.82
CA GLY A 467 0.85 21.98 -18.69
C GLY A 467 0.96 22.45 -17.22
N GLY A 468 1.54 21.63 -16.34
CA GLY A 468 1.69 21.99 -14.92
C GLY A 468 2.54 21.01 -14.14
N THR A 469 2.55 21.16 -12.82
CA THR A 469 3.25 20.31 -11.88
C THR A 469 2.31 19.85 -10.75
N GLN A 470 2.66 18.76 -10.11
CA GLN A 470 1.95 18.19 -8.96
C GLN A 470 2.96 17.86 -7.85
N THR A 471 2.56 18.03 -6.58
CA THR A 471 3.38 17.61 -5.44
C THR A 471 3.48 16.08 -5.39
N ALA A 472 4.63 15.59 -4.99
CA ALA A 472 4.83 14.19 -4.66
C ALA A 472 4.25 13.88 -3.27
N ASP A 473 3.93 12.61 -3.03
CA ASP A 473 3.42 12.06 -1.76
C ASP A 473 2.12 12.71 -1.25
N ASP A 474 1.66 12.29 -0.05
CA ASP A 474 0.45 12.82 0.57
C ASP A 474 0.70 14.22 1.17
N LEU A 475 0.02 15.23 0.64
CA LEU A 475 0.15 16.61 1.08
C LEU A 475 -0.28 16.79 2.53
N PHE A 476 -1.41 16.18 2.94
CA PHE A 476 -1.95 16.35 4.29
C PHE A 476 -1.13 15.66 5.38
N GLY A 477 -0.21 14.80 5.02
CA GLY A 477 0.78 14.20 5.91
C GLY A 477 1.99 15.11 6.21
N ARG A 478 2.16 16.22 5.46
CA ARG A 478 3.32 17.11 5.60
C ARG A 478 3.22 18.00 6.84
N ASP A 479 4.36 18.24 7.48
CA ASP A 479 4.47 19.08 8.67
C ASP A 479 4.64 20.56 8.29
N LEU A 480 3.59 21.16 7.69
CA LEU A 480 3.52 22.56 7.31
C LEU A 480 2.30 23.21 7.95
N PRO A 481 2.46 24.36 8.66
CA PRO A 481 1.35 25.03 9.34
C PRO A 481 0.20 25.42 8.41
N GLU A 482 0.50 25.88 7.19
CA GLU A 482 -0.48 26.28 6.17
C GLU A 482 -1.28 25.06 5.69
N VAL A 483 -0.62 23.91 5.52
CA VAL A 483 -1.27 22.65 5.14
C VAL A 483 -2.16 22.13 6.27
N ALA A 484 -1.70 22.19 7.52
CA ALA A 484 -2.51 21.80 8.67
C ALA A 484 -3.77 22.67 8.80
N ALA A 485 -3.63 23.99 8.58
CA ALA A 485 -4.73 24.93 8.65
C ALA A 485 -5.78 24.70 7.56
N VAL A 486 -5.37 24.53 6.29
CA VAL A 486 -6.32 24.25 5.19
C VAL A 486 -6.95 22.90 5.34
N ARG A 487 -6.23 21.88 5.81
CA ARG A 487 -6.77 20.56 6.11
C ARG A 487 -7.92 20.64 7.11
N ALA A 488 -7.79 21.39 8.19
CA ALA A 488 -8.84 21.57 9.18
C ALA A 488 -10.13 22.20 8.59
N LEU A 489 -9.99 23.22 7.71
CA LEU A 489 -11.10 23.82 6.99
C LEU A 489 -11.78 22.81 6.03
N ILE A 490 -10.97 22.04 5.31
CA ILE A 490 -11.45 21.02 4.38
C ILE A 490 -12.19 19.90 5.12
N GLU A 491 -11.69 19.43 6.26
CA GLU A 491 -12.36 18.43 7.08
C GLU A 491 -13.75 18.86 7.52
N ASP A 492 -13.94 20.14 7.92
CA ASP A 492 -15.25 20.69 8.23
C ASP A 492 -16.16 20.72 6.99
N GLY A 493 -15.62 21.14 5.84
CA GLY A 493 -16.34 21.14 4.57
C GLY A 493 -16.82 19.75 4.16
N VAL A 494 -15.96 18.73 4.30
CA VAL A 494 -16.30 17.31 4.02
C VAL A 494 -17.42 16.84 4.94
N ARG A 495 -17.35 17.10 6.24
CA ARG A 495 -18.42 16.74 7.19
C ARG A 495 -19.77 17.37 6.82
N ARG A 496 -19.77 18.65 6.47
CA ARG A 496 -21.00 19.37 6.03
C ARG A 496 -21.58 18.77 4.76
N TYR A 497 -20.72 18.44 3.78
CA TYR A 497 -21.17 17.79 2.54
C TYR A 497 -21.77 16.42 2.82
N ILE A 498 -21.09 15.55 3.59
CA ILE A 498 -21.58 14.20 3.93
C ILE A 498 -22.93 14.29 4.67
N ALA A 499 -23.06 15.24 5.61
CA ALA A 499 -24.30 15.43 6.36
C ALA A 499 -25.47 15.86 5.45
N ALA A 500 -25.22 16.61 4.38
CA ALA A 500 -26.22 17.09 3.43
C ALA A 500 -26.61 16.05 2.35
N LEU A 501 -25.83 14.97 2.17
CA LEU A 501 -26.15 13.91 1.22
C LEU A 501 -27.49 13.23 1.58
N PRO A 502 -28.35 12.94 0.59
CA PRO A 502 -29.56 12.14 0.83
C PRO A 502 -29.23 10.72 1.25
N ASP A 503 -30.23 10.03 1.79
CA ASP A 503 -30.14 8.60 2.12
C ASP A 503 -30.78 7.79 0.99
N ASP A 504 -30.00 6.93 0.35
CA ASP A 504 -30.45 5.96 -0.66
C ASP A 504 -29.58 4.70 -0.55
N ALA A 505 -30.11 3.65 0.06
CA ALA A 505 -29.39 2.38 0.26
C ALA A 505 -29.15 1.61 -1.05
N ALA A 506 -29.87 1.92 -2.14
CA ALA A 506 -29.68 1.28 -3.43
C ALA A 506 -28.59 1.98 -4.26
N HIS A 507 -28.32 3.25 -3.97
CA HIS A 507 -27.35 4.04 -4.75
C HIS A 507 -25.92 3.72 -4.32
N PRO A 508 -25.01 3.32 -5.23
CA PRO A 508 -23.67 2.80 -4.87
C PRO A 508 -22.74 3.83 -4.20
N PHE A 509 -23.02 5.11 -4.36
CA PHE A 509 -22.33 6.18 -3.66
C PHE A 509 -22.96 6.48 -2.28
N LEU A 510 -24.30 6.58 -2.22
CA LEU A 510 -25.02 7.01 -1.02
C LEU A 510 -25.10 5.91 0.04
N ASN A 511 -25.10 4.63 -0.35
CA ASN A 511 -25.08 3.50 0.59
C ASN A 511 -23.78 3.41 1.40
N ARG A 512 -22.73 4.13 0.96
CA ARG A 512 -21.44 4.23 1.65
C ARG A 512 -21.35 5.43 2.60
N LYS A 513 -22.45 6.20 2.76
CA LYS A 513 -22.50 7.38 3.62
C LYS A 513 -22.11 7.00 5.05
N ALA A 514 -21.04 7.60 5.57
CA ALA A 514 -20.47 7.33 6.88
C ALA A 514 -20.21 8.64 7.62
N SER A 515 -20.37 8.64 8.93
CA SER A 515 -20.08 9.82 9.78
C SER A 515 -18.58 10.05 9.99
N ARG A 516 -17.78 9.00 9.82
CA ARG A 516 -16.30 9.04 9.90
C ARG A 516 -15.72 8.82 8.52
N PHE A 517 -14.62 9.49 8.25
CA PHE A 517 -13.90 9.37 6.98
C PHE A 517 -12.39 9.51 7.19
N ALA A 518 -11.63 9.06 6.19
CA ALA A 518 -10.20 9.29 6.07
C ALA A 518 -9.87 9.86 4.68
N PHE A 519 -8.76 10.57 4.57
CA PHE A 519 -8.19 10.93 3.28
C PHE A 519 -7.38 9.74 2.74
N SER A 520 -7.70 9.30 1.52
CA SER A 520 -6.94 8.23 0.84
C SER A 520 -5.77 8.77 0.03
N GLY A 521 -5.76 10.08 -0.27
CA GLY A 521 -4.67 10.79 -0.92
C GLY A 521 -4.96 12.28 -0.98
N SER A 522 -3.90 13.10 -1.00
CA SER A 522 -3.99 14.54 -1.16
C SER A 522 -2.75 15.10 -1.88
N TRP A 523 -2.96 16.06 -2.77
CA TRP A 523 -1.87 16.68 -3.54
C TRP A 523 -2.21 18.11 -3.96
N SER A 524 -1.18 18.93 -4.14
CA SER A 524 -1.31 20.25 -4.77
C SER A 524 -1.03 20.14 -6.26
N VAL A 525 -1.81 20.86 -7.05
CA VAL A 525 -1.64 20.99 -8.50
C VAL A 525 -1.46 22.45 -8.86
N ARG A 526 -0.41 22.75 -9.64
CA ARG A 526 -0.15 24.07 -10.20
C ARG A 526 -0.14 23.99 -11.72
N LEU A 527 -1.19 24.55 -12.35
CA LEU A 527 -1.33 24.65 -13.81
C LEU A 527 -0.78 25.99 -14.29
N HIS A 528 -0.17 25.99 -15.46
CA HIS A 528 0.33 27.16 -16.17
C HIS A 528 -0.46 27.36 -17.47
N ASP A 529 -0.05 28.28 -18.32
CA ASP A 529 -0.69 28.56 -19.62
C ASP A 529 -0.97 27.29 -20.43
N GLY A 530 -2.20 27.17 -20.92
CA GLY A 530 -2.71 25.95 -21.59
C GLY A 530 -2.96 24.75 -20.66
N GLY A 531 -2.65 24.90 -19.36
CA GLY A 531 -2.74 23.84 -18.38
C GLY A 531 -4.16 23.35 -18.13
N HIS A 532 -4.31 22.03 -18.02
CA HIS A 532 -5.60 21.39 -17.73
C HIS A 532 -5.44 19.97 -17.21
N HIS A 533 -6.49 19.44 -16.59
CA HIS A 533 -6.67 18.00 -16.40
C HIS A 533 -7.50 17.44 -17.55
N THR A 534 -6.99 16.36 -18.19
CA THR A 534 -7.82 15.55 -19.11
C THR A 534 -8.96 14.91 -18.33
N ASN A 535 -10.05 14.57 -19.03
CA ASN A 535 -11.21 13.96 -18.38
C ASN A 535 -10.85 12.61 -17.75
N HIS A 536 -11.16 12.44 -16.47
CA HIS A 536 -10.79 11.27 -15.66
C HIS A 536 -11.75 11.05 -14.49
N ILE A 537 -11.55 9.98 -13.77
CA ILE A 537 -12.19 9.65 -12.50
C ILE A 537 -11.10 9.32 -11.45
N HIS A 538 -11.47 9.24 -10.19
CA HIS A 538 -10.56 8.82 -9.12
C HIS A 538 -10.92 7.40 -8.65
N PRO A 539 -10.11 6.39 -8.97
CA PRO A 539 -10.46 4.98 -8.71
C PRO A 539 -10.44 4.59 -7.22
N GLU A 540 -9.64 5.31 -6.40
CA GLU A 540 -9.38 4.95 -5.00
C GLU A 540 -10.29 5.71 -4.01
N GLY A 541 -11.03 6.71 -4.48
CA GLY A 541 -11.89 7.54 -3.65
C GLY A 541 -13.32 6.99 -3.51
N TRP A 542 -14.05 7.53 -2.55
CA TRP A 542 -15.50 7.55 -2.48
C TRP A 542 -16.00 8.94 -2.90
N ILE A 543 -15.45 9.99 -2.26
CA ILE A 543 -15.66 11.39 -2.61
C ILE A 543 -14.33 11.94 -3.13
N SER A 544 -14.35 12.55 -4.32
CA SER A 544 -13.25 13.37 -4.82
C SER A 544 -13.54 14.84 -4.63
N ALA A 545 -12.50 15.62 -4.40
CA ALA A 545 -12.67 17.03 -4.12
C ALA A 545 -11.52 17.89 -4.62
N VAL A 546 -11.83 19.17 -4.85
CA VAL A 546 -10.85 20.20 -5.18
C VAL A 546 -11.11 21.48 -4.40
N TYR A 547 -10.09 22.00 -3.74
CA TYR A 547 -10.06 23.31 -3.10
C TYR A 547 -9.24 24.29 -3.94
N TYR A 548 -9.78 25.46 -4.21
CA TYR A 548 -9.14 26.49 -5.05
C TYR A 548 -8.33 27.46 -4.18
N VAL A 549 -7.01 27.49 -4.42
CA VAL A 549 -6.07 28.36 -3.68
C VAL A 549 -5.83 29.65 -4.44
N ALA A 550 -5.31 29.56 -5.68
CA ALA A 550 -5.02 30.70 -6.54
C ALA A 550 -5.54 30.47 -7.95
N LEU A 551 -5.97 31.53 -8.60
CA LEU A 551 -6.59 31.49 -9.93
C LEU A 551 -6.00 32.59 -10.83
N PRO A 552 -5.77 32.30 -12.14
CA PRO A 552 -5.37 33.30 -13.12
C PRO A 552 -6.56 34.21 -13.49
N ALA A 553 -6.28 35.38 -14.04
CA ALA A 553 -7.31 36.36 -14.42
C ALA A 553 -8.26 35.81 -15.49
N ALA A 554 -7.80 34.99 -16.41
CA ALA A 554 -8.58 34.38 -17.49
C ALA A 554 -9.81 33.58 -16.99
N VAL A 555 -9.81 33.10 -15.75
CA VAL A 555 -10.96 32.39 -15.14
C VAL A 555 -12.22 33.27 -15.06
N ALA A 556 -12.06 34.60 -15.04
CA ALA A 556 -13.16 35.53 -15.05
C ALA A 556 -13.82 35.66 -16.43
N GLU A 557 -13.17 35.22 -17.51
CA GLU A 557 -13.59 35.36 -18.89
C GLU A 557 -14.07 34.02 -19.47
N GLY A 558 -15.36 33.89 -19.71
CA GLY A 558 -15.95 32.64 -20.20
C GLY A 558 -15.82 31.50 -19.19
N GLU A 559 -15.52 30.28 -19.68
CA GLU A 559 -15.39 29.07 -18.86
C GLU A 559 -13.93 28.59 -18.73
N GLN A 560 -12.95 29.45 -19.00
CA GLN A 560 -11.54 29.13 -18.91
C GLN A 560 -11.14 28.70 -17.48
N GLY A 561 -10.43 27.60 -17.34
CA GLY A 561 -10.01 27.07 -16.04
C GLY A 561 -11.13 26.47 -15.19
N TRP A 562 -12.38 26.40 -15.69
CA TRP A 562 -13.51 25.84 -14.95
C TRP A 562 -13.44 24.32 -14.87
N LEU A 563 -14.01 23.76 -13.82
CA LEU A 563 -14.22 22.34 -13.65
C LEU A 563 -15.45 21.92 -14.46
N LYS A 564 -15.31 20.86 -15.28
CA LYS A 564 -16.39 20.30 -16.09
C LYS A 564 -16.65 18.85 -15.72
N PHE A 565 -17.92 18.42 -15.87
CA PHE A 565 -18.39 17.06 -15.56
C PHE A 565 -19.14 16.46 -16.74
N GLY A 566 -19.06 15.12 -16.88
CA GLY A 566 -19.86 14.31 -17.79
C GLY A 566 -19.18 13.94 -19.10
N GLU A 567 -18.24 14.74 -19.60
CA GLU A 567 -17.41 14.40 -20.75
C GLU A 567 -16.38 13.36 -20.35
N THR A 568 -16.38 12.20 -21.02
CA THR A 568 -15.61 11.02 -20.55
C THR A 568 -14.18 10.97 -21.07
N GLY A 569 -13.90 11.61 -22.21
CA GLY A 569 -12.61 11.44 -22.90
C GLY A 569 -12.43 10.07 -23.57
N LEU A 570 -13.47 9.22 -23.60
CA LEU A 570 -13.44 7.93 -24.33
C LEU A 570 -13.51 8.09 -25.84
N ARG A 571 -13.56 9.34 -26.35
CA ARG A 571 -13.68 9.67 -27.78
C ARG A 571 -14.98 9.14 -28.39
N LEU A 572 -16.09 9.25 -27.67
CA LEU A 572 -17.40 8.81 -28.11
C LEU A 572 -18.02 9.75 -29.19
N GLY A 573 -17.25 10.71 -29.71
CA GLY A 573 -17.68 11.65 -30.75
C GLY A 573 -18.85 12.53 -30.30
N ALA A 574 -19.90 12.64 -31.11
CA ALA A 574 -21.10 13.43 -30.79
C ALA A 574 -21.88 12.94 -29.55
N ARG A 575 -21.52 11.77 -29.01
CA ARG A 575 -22.12 11.20 -27.78
C ARG A 575 -21.46 11.70 -26.49
N GLU A 576 -20.34 12.45 -26.59
CA GLU A 576 -19.76 13.18 -25.45
C GLU A 576 -20.62 14.39 -25.12
N ARG A 577 -20.78 14.68 -23.83
CA ARG A 577 -21.48 15.89 -23.39
C ARG A 577 -20.95 16.35 -22.03
N ILE A 578 -20.81 17.66 -21.87
CA ILE A 578 -20.65 18.30 -20.57
C ILE A 578 -22.05 18.43 -19.96
N VAL A 579 -22.26 17.90 -18.76
CA VAL A 579 -23.56 17.96 -18.06
C VAL A 579 -23.59 19.09 -17.02
N ARG A 580 -22.42 19.50 -16.51
CA ARG A 580 -22.29 20.59 -15.55
C ARG A 580 -20.89 21.19 -15.62
N THR A 581 -20.80 22.53 -15.51
CA THR A 581 -19.55 23.24 -15.22
C THR A 581 -19.65 23.91 -13.85
N VAL A 582 -18.49 24.08 -13.18
CA VAL A 582 -18.38 24.78 -11.91
C VAL A 582 -17.30 25.83 -12.02
N ARG A 583 -17.71 27.12 -11.85
CA ARG A 583 -16.78 28.23 -11.81
C ARG A 583 -15.88 28.13 -10.59
N PRO A 584 -14.57 28.16 -10.74
CA PRO A 584 -13.65 28.20 -9.60
C PRO A 584 -13.67 29.60 -8.95
N GLU A 585 -13.50 29.62 -7.62
CA GLU A 585 -13.29 30.84 -6.83
C GLU A 585 -12.31 30.51 -5.70
N PRO A 586 -11.37 31.41 -5.34
CA PRO A 586 -10.48 31.16 -4.22
C PRO A 586 -11.28 30.91 -2.92
N GLY A 587 -10.91 29.87 -2.16
CA GLY A 587 -11.65 29.44 -0.97
C GLY A 587 -12.85 28.53 -1.25
N ARG A 588 -13.17 28.26 -2.53
CA ARG A 588 -14.23 27.30 -2.89
C ARG A 588 -13.73 25.86 -2.81
N LEU A 589 -14.53 25.01 -2.17
CA LEU A 589 -14.39 23.56 -2.15
C LEU A 589 -15.51 22.94 -3.02
N VAL A 590 -15.13 22.08 -3.96
CA VAL A 590 -16.06 21.28 -4.77
C VAL A 590 -15.86 19.81 -4.43
N LEU A 591 -16.98 19.10 -4.14
CA LEU A 591 -16.97 17.68 -3.77
C LEU A 591 -17.97 16.93 -4.66
N PHE A 592 -17.62 15.70 -5.05
CA PHE A 592 -18.44 14.89 -5.96
C PHE A 592 -18.08 13.40 -5.83
N PRO A 593 -18.97 12.47 -6.28
CA PRO A 593 -18.65 11.04 -6.34
C PRO A 593 -17.40 10.77 -7.19
N SER A 594 -16.49 9.94 -6.69
CA SER A 594 -15.19 9.71 -7.33
C SER A 594 -15.28 9.06 -8.72
N TYR A 595 -16.38 8.38 -9.04
CA TYR A 595 -16.64 7.83 -10.39
C TYR A 595 -17.19 8.86 -11.39
N PHE A 596 -17.45 10.12 -11.00
CA PHE A 596 -17.86 11.16 -11.94
C PHE A 596 -16.70 11.56 -12.84
N TYR A 597 -16.86 11.41 -14.17
CA TYR A 597 -15.91 11.94 -15.11
C TYR A 597 -15.86 13.45 -15.00
N HIS A 598 -14.66 13.96 -14.79
CA HIS A 598 -14.42 15.40 -14.67
C HIS A 598 -13.07 15.77 -15.27
N GLY A 599 -12.92 17.07 -15.61
CA GLY A 599 -11.68 17.63 -16.14
C GLY A 599 -11.68 19.15 -16.00
N THR A 600 -10.57 19.79 -16.37
CA THR A 600 -10.44 21.25 -16.36
C THR A 600 -10.50 21.76 -17.80
N ILE A 601 -11.30 22.80 -18.05
CA ILE A 601 -11.27 23.53 -19.33
C ILE A 601 -9.93 24.28 -19.39
N PRO A 602 -9.10 24.14 -20.47
CA PRO A 602 -7.85 24.88 -20.60
C PRO A 602 -8.05 26.39 -20.48
N PHE A 603 -7.04 27.08 -19.98
CA PHE A 603 -7.03 28.54 -19.90
C PHE A 603 -5.77 29.12 -20.55
N ALA A 604 -5.85 30.34 -21.07
CA ALA A 604 -4.74 31.06 -21.67
C ALA A 604 -4.42 32.30 -20.81
N ASP A 605 -3.38 32.22 -20.01
CA ASP A 605 -2.97 33.27 -19.06
C ASP A 605 -1.54 33.01 -18.59
N GLU A 606 -0.74 34.06 -18.44
CA GLU A 606 0.63 33.97 -17.88
C GLU A 606 0.65 33.63 -16.37
N GLY A 607 -0.48 33.78 -15.68
CA GLY A 607 -0.66 33.39 -14.28
C GLY A 607 -0.70 31.87 -14.09
N HIS A 608 -0.89 31.47 -12.84
CA HIS A 608 -1.03 30.06 -12.52
C HIS A 608 -2.34 29.77 -11.78
N ARG A 609 -2.81 28.53 -11.88
CA ARG A 609 -3.94 28.00 -11.14
C ARG A 609 -3.44 26.98 -10.13
N THR A 610 -3.51 27.33 -8.84
CA THR A 610 -3.15 26.41 -7.74
C THR A 610 -4.39 25.84 -7.08
N THR A 611 -4.42 24.52 -6.94
CA THR A 611 -5.48 23.80 -6.23
C THR A 611 -4.89 22.74 -5.30
N ILE A 612 -5.69 22.35 -4.29
CA ILE A 612 -5.48 21.13 -3.52
C ILE A 612 -6.59 20.16 -3.94
N ALA A 613 -6.18 19.03 -4.47
CA ALA A 613 -7.07 17.91 -4.78
C ALA A 613 -6.85 16.80 -3.75
N PHE A 614 -7.92 16.08 -3.43
CA PHE A 614 -7.86 14.99 -2.46
C PHE A 614 -9.03 14.02 -2.64
N ASP A 615 -8.85 12.82 -2.14
CA ASP A 615 -9.87 11.78 -2.11
C ASP A 615 -10.20 11.40 -0.67
N VAL A 616 -11.47 11.08 -0.45
CA VAL A 616 -12.04 10.67 0.84
C VAL A 616 -12.60 9.27 0.73
N VAL A 617 -12.37 8.46 1.75
CA VAL A 617 -12.98 7.13 1.91
C VAL A 617 -13.72 7.04 3.24
N PRO A 618 -14.80 6.24 3.36
CA PRO A 618 -15.43 5.94 4.63
C PRO A 618 -14.39 5.34 5.58
N ALA A 619 -14.46 5.72 6.87
CA ALA A 619 -13.67 5.13 7.94
C ALA A 619 -14.61 4.51 8.98
N ASP A 620 -14.28 3.31 9.46
CA ASP A 620 -15.03 2.57 10.47
C ASP A 620 -14.97 3.23 11.88
#